data_61df9ae13850a20273c8821db42dfe5f
#
_entry.id   61df9ae13850a20273c8821db42dfe5f
#
_cell.length_a   1.000
_cell.length_b   1.000
_cell.length_c   1.000
_cell.angle_alpha   90.00
_cell.angle_beta   90.00
_cell.angle_gamma   90.00
#
_symmetry.space_group_name_H-M   'P 1'
#
loop_
_entity.id
_entity.type
_entity.pdbx_description
1 polymer ?
#
loop_
_entity_poly.entity_id
_entity_poly.type
_entity_poly.pdbx_seq_one_letter_code
_entity_poly.pdbx_strand_id
1 'polypeptide(L)'
;MVVLVMIMSKKFIFSLIIAIVSGAVIGHTMFEKFTKEEQAVFNYKSPIYFLREGVYDNLEYALDSANKFDTKIIVKDKAKYYLYLAISKSEDNLASIKKIYNDKNLVVETKNINNESFVTALEQMENLFKKASSDEEKLTIEKVILANYEELVLKN
;
A
#
# COMPACT_ATOMS: atom_id res chain seq x y z
N MET A 1 26.75 -24.63 -30.69
CA MET A 1 25.50 -23.93 -30.31
C MET A 1 25.10 -24.47 -28.93
N VAL A 2 25.50 -23.76 -27.87
CA VAL A 2 25.25 -24.19 -26.48
C VAL A 2 23.91 -23.63 -26.08
N VAL A 3 22.91 -24.48 -25.88
CA VAL A 3 21.59 -24.09 -25.33
C VAL A 3 21.77 -23.93 -23.82
N LEU A 4 21.85 -22.70 -23.36
CA LEU A 4 21.88 -22.37 -21.94
C LEU A 4 20.47 -22.59 -21.36
N VAL A 5 20.18 -23.77 -20.87
CA VAL A 5 18.95 -24.05 -20.10
C VAL A 5 19.15 -23.43 -18.71
N MET A 6 18.68 -22.21 -18.58
CA MET A 6 18.66 -21.52 -17.30
C MET A 6 17.58 -22.16 -16.42
N ILE A 7 17.98 -22.92 -15.41
CA ILE A 7 17.10 -23.48 -14.40
C ILE A 7 16.62 -22.29 -13.53
N MET A 8 15.51 -21.70 -13.94
CA MET A 8 14.89 -20.62 -13.21
C MET A 8 14.34 -21.16 -11.88
N SER A 9 14.78 -20.60 -10.77
CA SER A 9 14.26 -21.00 -9.46
C SER A 9 12.77 -20.71 -9.37
N LYS A 10 11.99 -21.53 -8.64
CA LYS A 10 10.55 -21.34 -8.43
C LYS A 10 10.21 -19.95 -7.91
N LYS A 11 11.09 -19.36 -7.10
CA LYS A 11 10.95 -18.00 -6.58
C LYS A 11 11.02 -16.93 -7.68
N PHE A 12 11.89 -17.12 -8.69
CA PHE A 12 12.03 -16.20 -9.81
C PHE A 12 10.80 -16.25 -10.73
N ILE A 13 10.26 -17.43 -10.98
CA ILE A 13 9.04 -17.61 -11.79
C ILE A 13 7.84 -16.95 -11.09
N PHE A 14 7.72 -17.11 -9.77
CA PHE A 14 6.65 -16.51 -9.00
C PHE A 14 6.73 -14.97 -9.00
N SER A 15 7.92 -14.41 -8.81
CA SER A 15 8.17 -12.97 -8.91
C SER A 15 7.85 -12.41 -10.30
N LEU A 16 8.18 -13.14 -11.36
CA LEU A 16 7.88 -12.77 -12.75
C LEU A 16 6.37 -12.77 -13.01
N ILE A 17 5.64 -13.75 -12.50
CA ILE A 17 4.18 -13.83 -12.63
C ILE A 17 3.51 -12.63 -11.92
N ILE A 18 3.96 -12.28 -10.71
CA ILE A 18 3.45 -11.12 -9.99
C ILE A 18 3.71 -9.85 -10.79
N ALA A 19 4.90 -9.66 -11.34
CA ALA A 19 5.24 -8.49 -12.15
C ALA A 19 4.39 -8.39 -13.43
N ILE A 20 4.11 -9.51 -14.11
CA ILE A 20 3.26 -9.54 -15.30
C ILE A 20 1.79 -9.25 -14.94
N VAL A 21 1.28 -9.85 -13.86
CA VAL A 21 -0.10 -9.64 -13.42
C VAL A 21 -0.31 -8.19 -12.97
N SER A 22 0.61 -7.62 -12.19
CA SER A 22 0.53 -6.22 -11.79
C SER A 22 0.64 -5.26 -12.97
N GLY A 23 1.54 -5.53 -13.92
CA GLY A 23 1.68 -4.75 -15.16
C GLY A 23 0.44 -4.83 -16.05
N ALA A 24 -0.18 -6.00 -16.20
CA ALA A 24 -1.40 -6.19 -16.98
C ALA A 24 -2.61 -5.49 -16.34
N VAL A 25 -2.74 -5.54 -15.02
CA VAL A 25 -3.83 -4.87 -14.28
C VAL A 25 -3.70 -3.36 -14.41
N ILE A 26 -2.49 -2.81 -14.20
CA ILE A 26 -2.23 -1.37 -14.34
C ILE A 26 -2.43 -0.93 -15.80
N GLY A 27 -1.95 -1.70 -16.78
CA GLY A 27 -2.12 -1.41 -18.20
C GLY A 27 -3.58 -1.44 -18.64
N HIS A 28 -4.36 -2.40 -18.17
CA HIS A 28 -5.79 -2.52 -18.50
C HIS A 28 -6.62 -1.39 -17.90
N THR A 29 -6.37 -1.01 -16.65
CA THR A 29 -7.07 0.11 -16.01
C THR A 29 -6.73 1.46 -16.61
N MET A 30 -5.48 1.66 -17.08
CA MET A 30 -5.11 2.85 -17.83
C MET A 30 -5.79 2.87 -19.21
N PHE A 31 -5.84 1.76 -19.91
CA PHE A 31 -6.47 1.69 -21.25
C PHE A 31 -7.99 1.95 -21.19
N GLU A 32 -8.70 1.41 -20.19
CA GLU A 32 -10.13 1.69 -20.03
C GLU A 32 -10.43 3.16 -19.68
N LYS A 33 -9.53 3.84 -18.96
CA LYS A 33 -9.67 5.28 -18.65
C LYS A 33 -9.54 6.16 -19.90
N PHE A 34 -8.73 5.76 -20.88
CA PHE A 34 -8.59 6.52 -22.13
C PHE A 34 -9.75 6.31 -23.10
N THR A 35 -10.59 5.29 -22.93
CA THR A 35 -11.68 4.95 -23.86
C THR A 35 -13.08 5.28 -23.36
N LYS A 36 -13.26 5.69 -22.11
CA LYS A 36 -14.57 6.08 -21.57
C LYS A 36 -14.49 7.41 -20.84
N GLU A 37 -14.69 8.50 -21.55
CA GLU A 37 -15.23 9.74 -21.00
C GLU A 37 -16.70 9.51 -20.59
N GLU A 38 -16.92 8.91 -19.45
CA GLU A 38 -18.16 9.05 -18.70
C GLU A 38 -17.78 9.37 -17.26
N GLN A 39 -17.98 10.63 -16.89
CA GLN A 39 -17.91 11.13 -15.52
C GLN A 39 -19.02 10.46 -14.69
N ALA A 40 -18.78 9.26 -14.23
CA ALA A 40 -19.47 8.76 -13.06
C ALA A 40 -18.91 9.52 -11.86
N VAL A 41 -19.65 10.50 -11.39
CA VAL A 41 -19.38 11.18 -10.12
C VAL A 41 -19.57 10.16 -8.99
N PHE A 42 -18.58 9.32 -8.77
CA PHE A 42 -18.55 8.45 -7.61
C PHE A 42 -18.14 9.31 -6.40
N ASN A 43 -19.11 9.55 -5.54
CA ASN A 43 -18.93 10.22 -4.26
C ASN A 43 -18.18 9.24 -3.32
N TYR A 44 -16.86 9.09 -3.48
CA TYR A 44 -16.02 8.25 -2.60
C TYR A 44 -15.86 8.93 -1.23
N LYS A 45 -16.94 8.96 -0.46
CA LYS A 45 -16.93 9.42 0.94
C LYS A 45 -16.64 8.29 1.94
N SER A 46 -16.10 7.16 1.49
CA SER A 46 -15.74 6.11 2.42
C SER A 46 -14.46 6.49 3.16
N PRO A 47 -14.47 6.47 4.48
CA PRO A 47 -13.29 6.75 5.28
C PRO A 47 -12.18 5.73 4.95
N ILE A 48 -10.95 6.22 4.86
CA ILE A 48 -9.77 5.39 4.75
C ILE A 48 -9.04 5.42 6.08
N TYR A 49 -8.71 4.25 6.59
CA TYR A 49 -8.07 4.06 7.88
C TYR A 49 -6.56 3.97 7.70
N PHE A 50 -5.83 4.61 8.59
CA PHE A 50 -4.37 4.63 8.64
C PHE A 50 -3.91 4.05 9.96
N LEU A 51 -3.01 3.08 9.94
CA LEU A 51 -2.33 2.60 11.11
C LEU A 51 -1.08 3.43 11.34
N ARG A 52 -1.13 4.28 12.35
CA ARG A 52 -0.05 5.20 12.68
C ARG A 52 0.72 4.71 13.91
N GLU A 53 2.04 4.74 13.83
CA GLU A 53 2.93 4.47 14.96
C GLU A 53 3.15 5.73 15.80
N GLY A 54 3.45 6.86 15.16
CA GLY A 54 3.74 8.08 15.89
C GLY A 54 3.64 9.37 15.07
N VAL A 55 3.77 10.49 15.79
CA VAL A 55 3.87 11.84 15.21
C VAL A 55 5.09 12.52 15.81
N TYR A 56 5.97 13.04 14.98
CA TYR A 56 7.28 13.54 15.35
C TYR A 56 7.46 14.98 14.88
N ASP A 57 8.15 15.78 15.70
CA ASP A 57 8.52 17.16 15.36
C ASP A 57 9.76 17.22 14.46
N ASN A 58 10.56 16.15 14.44
CA ASN A 58 11.83 16.05 13.75
C ASN A 58 11.86 14.78 12.90
N LEU A 59 12.39 14.89 11.68
CA LEU A 59 12.57 13.76 10.74
C LEU A 59 13.49 12.68 11.32
N GLU A 60 14.54 13.05 12.03
CA GLU A 60 15.51 12.12 12.61
C GLU A 60 14.81 11.15 13.60
N TYR A 61 13.97 11.67 14.50
CA TYR A 61 13.21 10.83 15.43
C TYR A 61 12.19 9.93 14.72
N ALA A 62 11.60 10.42 13.65
CA ALA A 62 10.69 9.60 12.81
C ALA A 62 11.45 8.47 12.13
N LEU A 63 12.66 8.72 11.60
CA LEU A 63 13.52 7.72 10.99
C LEU A 63 14.00 6.67 11.99
N ASP A 64 14.41 7.10 13.19
CA ASP A 64 14.84 6.18 14.25
C ASP A 64 13.72 5.23 14.66
N SER A 65 12.49 5.75 14.81
CA SER A 65 11.34 4.90 15.10
C SER A 65 10.98 3.99 13.94
N ALA A 66 11.06 4.50 12.71
CA ALA A 66 10.77 3.76 11.49
C ALA A 66 11.70 2.55 11.28
N ASN A 67 12.94 2.59 11.78
CA ASN A 67 13.90 1.48 11.67
C ASN A 67 13.42 0.17 12.32
N LYS A 68 12.42 0.22 13.17
CA LYS A 68 11.81 -0.96 13.82
C LYS A 68 10.84 -1.73 12.91
N PHE A 69 10.46 -1.15 11.78
CA PHE A 69 9.42 -1.68 10.90
C PHE A 69 9.94 -1.85 9.47
N ASP A 70 9.67 -3.00 8.86
CA ASP A 70 10.05 -3.28 7.47
C ASP A 70 9.12 -2.59 6.48
N THR A 71 7.84 -2.47 6.84
CA THR A 71 6.80 -1.83 6.03
C THR A 71 6.37 -0.53 6.70
N LYS A 72 6.68 0.60 6.08
CA LYS A 72 6.43 1.94 6.62
C LYS A 72 6.55 3.01 5.56
N ILE A 73 5.93 4.17 5.84
CA ILE A 73 6.23 5.46 5.19
C ILE A 73 6.26 6.58 6.23
N ILE A 74 7.02 7.62 5.95
CA ILE A 74 7.03 8.85 6.73
C ILE A 74 6.44 9.97 5.86
N VAL A 75 5.34 10.55 6.29
CA VAL A 75 4.67 11.64 5.60
C VAL A 75 4.85 12.93 6.38
N LYS A 76 5.37 13.97 5.72
CA LYS A 76 5.42 15.31 6.29
C LYS A 76 4.09 16.01 6.03
N ASP A 77 3.43 16.43 7.09
CA ASP A 77 2.25 17.30 7.02
C ASP A 77 2.49 18.54 7.91
N LYS A 78 2.54 19.71 7.27
CA LYS A 78 2.92 20.98 7.91
C LYS A 78 4.30 20.89 8.57
N ALA A 79 4.36 20.99 9.90
CA ALA A 79 5.59 20.96 10.70
C ALA A 79 5.84 19.59 11.38
N LYS A 80 5.03 18.57 11.09
CA LYS A 80 5.09 17.27 11.75
C LYS A 80 5.39 16.15 10.76
N TYR A 81 5.97 15.06 11.27
CA TYR A 81 6.25 13.83 10.53
C TYR A 81 5.40 12.70 11.10
N TYR A 82 4.61 12.08 10.25
CA TYR A 82 3.69 10.98 10.59
C TYR A 82 4.28 9.67 10.09
N LEU A 83 4.46 8.71 10.98
CA LEU A 83 4.92 7.36 10.63
C LEU A 83 3.72 6.44 10.49
N TYR A 84 3.44 6.00 9.25
CA TYR A 84 2.36 5.08 8.91
C TYR A 84 2.91 3.69 8.58
N LEU A 85 2.22 2.67 9.04
CA LEU A 85 2.56 1.26 8.88
C LEU A 85 1.58 0.51 7.99
N ALA A 86 0.34 1.02 7.83
CA ALA A 86 -0.66 0.44 6.95
C ALA A 86 -1.76 1.45 6.60
N ILE A 87 -2.44 1.21 5.46
CA ILE A 87 -3.58 1.98 4.99
C ILE A 87 -4.63 1.00 4.45
N SER A 88 -5.88 1.12 4.91
CA SER A 88 -6.98 0.24 4.46
C SER A 88 -8.33 0.94 4.50
N LYS A 89 -9.28 0.46 3.70
CA LYS A 89 -10.72 0.77 3.84
C LYS A 89 -11.39 -0.11 4.88
N SER A 90 -10.71 -1.18 5.35
CA SER A 90 -11.22 -2.16 6.30
C SER A 90 -10.46 -2.06 7.64
N GLU A 91 -11.18 -1.81 8.72
CA GLU A 91 -10.60 -1.88 10.07
C GLU A 91 -10.08 -3.28 10.41
N ASP A 92 -10.72 -4.34 9.91
CA ASP A 92 -10.31 -5.72 10.14
C ASP A 92 -8.93 -6.01 9.51
N ASN A 93 -8.65 -5.45 8.32
CA ASN A 93 -7.34 -5.57 7.70
C ASN A 93 -6.27 -4.88 8.56
N LEU A 94 -6.55 -3.65 9.04
CA LEU A 94 -5.63 -2.95 9.95
C LEU A 94 -5.45 -3.69 11.28
N ALA A 95 -6.52 -4.28 11.83
CA ALA A 95 -6.43 -5.09 13.03
C ALA A 95 -5.53 -6.33 12.83
N SER A 96 -5.55 -6.92 11.63
CA SER A 96 -4.64 -8.00 11.26
C SER A 96 -3.18 -7.54 11.22
N ILE A 97 -2.89 -6.40 10.60
CA ILE A 97 -1.54 -5.81 10.58
C ILE A 97 -1.06 -5.42 11.98
N LYS A 98 -1.94 -4.83 12.79
CA LYS A 98 -1.62 -4.49 14.18
C LYS A 98 -1.22 -5.72 15.01
N LYS A 99 -1.86 -6.87 14.76
CA LYS A 99 -1.48 -8.15 15.40
C LYS A 99 -0.10 -8.62 14.97
N ILE A 100 0.25 -8.47 13.67
CA ILE A 100 1.58 -8.84 13.15
C ILE A 100 2.68 -8.06 13.87
N TYR A 101 2.50 -6.76 14.04
CA TYR A 101 3.48 -5.92 14.75
C TYR A 101 3.48 -6.11 16.27
N ASN A 102 2.44 -6.72 16.84
CA ASN A 102 2.28 -6.94 18.28
C ASN A 102 2.53 -5.68 19.13
N ASP A 103 2.24 -4.52 18.58
CA ASP A 103 2.45 -3.22 19.23
C ASP A 103 1.11 -2.62 19.67
N LYS A 104 0.98 -2.36 20.98
CA LYS A 104 -0.24 -1.83 21.59
C LYS A 104 -0.38 -0.31 21.43
N ASN A 105 0.69 0.38 21.04
CA ASN A 105 0.71 1.84 20.92
C ASN A 105 0.25 2.32 19.55
N LEU A 106 0.03 1.40 18.59
CA LEU A 106 -0.43 1.75 17.25
C LEU A 106 -1.85 2.32 17.28
N VAL A 107 -2.01 3.49 16.66
CA VAL A 107 -3.26 4.25 16.61
C VAL A 107 -3.88 4.13 15.22
N VAL A 108 -5.18 3.86 15.17
CA VAL A 108 -5.97 3.95 13.94
C VAL A 108 -6.52 5.36 13.81
N GLU A 109 -6.22 6.03 12.73
CA GLU A 109 -6.83 7.31 12.37
C GLU A 109 -7.55 7.23 11.03
N THR A 110 -8.53 8.10 10.82
CA THR A 110 -9.34 8.14 9.61
C THR A 110 -9.01 9.37 8.80
N LYS A 111 -8.82 9.21 7.48
CA LYS A 111 -8.65 10.32 6.54
C LYS A 111 -9.60 10.20 5.35
N ASN A 112 -10.03 11.34 4.85
CA ASN A 112 -10.77 11.42 3.58
C ASN A 112 -9.76 11.70 2.46
N ILE A 113 -9.64 10.77 1.53
CA ILE A 113 -8.77 10.90 0.35
C ILE A 113 -9.65 11.05 -0.88
N ASN A 114 -9.49 12.17 -1.56
CA ASN A 114 -10.27 12.54 -2.74
C ASN A 114 -9.46 12.28 -4.02
N ASN A 115 -8.92 11.05 -4.15
CA ASN A 115 -8.17 10.61 -5.32
C ASN A 115 -8.69 9.26 -5.78
N GLU A 116 -9.46 9.26 -6.87
CA GLU A 116 -10.11 8.08 -7.41
C GLU A 116 -9.12 6.98 -7.80
N SER A 117 -8.00 7.36 -8.40
CA SER A 117 -6.97 6.38 -8.81
C SER A 117 -6.38 5.65 -7.61
N PHE A 118 -6.08 6.38 -6.52
CA PHE A 118 -5.58 5.77 -5.30
C PHE A 118 -6.64 4.86 -4.65
N VAL A 119 -7.90 5.32 -4.56
CA VAL A 119 -8.98 4.53 -3.95
C VAL A 119 -9.23 3.24 -4.72
N THR A 120 -9.23 3.30 -6.06
CA THR A 120 -9.38 2.11 -6.92
C THR A 120 -8.20 1.13 -6.73
N ALA A 121 -6.97 1.64 -6.70
CA ALA A 121 -5.79 0.81 -6.45
C ALA A 121 -5.84 0.16 -5.06
N LEU A 122 -6.26 0.92 -4.04
CA LEU A 122 -6.44 0.41 -2.68
C LEU A 122 -7.45 -0.73 -2.63
N GLU A 123 -8.60 -0.62 -3.29
CA GLU A 123 -9.61 -1.68 -3.36
C GLU A 123 -9.07 -2.97 -4.00
N GLN A 124 -8.27 -2.84 -5.06
CA GLN A 124 -7.63 -3.98 -5.70
C GLN A 124 -6.65 -4.67 -4.75
N MET A 125 -5.82 -3.90 -4.05
CA MET A 125 -4.85 -4.43 -3.08
C MET A 125 -5.56 -5.09 -1.89
N GLU A 126 -6.67 -4.55 -1.40
CA GLU A 126 -7.48 -5.19 -0.34
C GLU A 126 -8.06 -6.54 -0.75
N ASN A 127 -8.43 -6.69 -2.02
CA ASN A 127 -8.87 -7.98 -2.53
C ASN A 127 -7.73 -9.02 -2.55
N LEU A 128 -6.49 -8.59 -2.78
CA LEU A 128 -5.31 -9.43 -2.65
C LEU A 128 -5.00 -9.73 -1.18
N PHE A 129 -5.11 -8.73 -0.31
CA PHE A 129 -4.90 -8.88 1.13
C PHE A 129 -5.81 -9.95 1.75
N LYS A 130 -7.09 -9.99 1.36
CA LYS A 130 -8.04 -11.02 1.81
C LYS A 130 -7.66 -12.43 1.37
N LYS A 131 -6.90 -12.57 0.28
CA LYS A 131 -6.42 -13.86 -0.24
C LYS A 131 -5.04 -14.25 0.29
N ALA A 132 -4.35 -13.32 0.93
CA ALA A 132 -3.04 -13.55 1.49
C ALA A 132 -3.10 -14.59 2.61
N SER A 133 -2.23 -15.60 2.53
CA SER A 133 -2.20 -16.75 3.44
C SER A 133 -1.16 -16.61 4.54
N SER A 134 -0.21 -15.69 4.38
CA SER A 134 0.86 -15.46 5.35
C SER A 134 0.97 -13.97 5.75
N ASP A 135 1.58 -13.73 6.90
CA ASP A 135 1.85 -12.38 7.38
C ASP A 135 2.84 -11.65 6.46
N GLU A 136 3.81 -12.36 5.87
CA GLU A 136 4.77 -11.80 4.91
C GLU A 136 4.07 -11.31 3.64
N GLU A 137 3.09 -12.07 3.11
CA GLU A 137 2.28 -11.65 1.97
C GLU A 137 1.47 -10.41 2.29
N LYS A 138 0.84 -10.33 3.47
CA LYS A 138 0.08 -9.16 3.92
C LYS A 138 0.95 -7.92 4.01
N LEU A 139 2.13 -8.02 4.64
CA LEU A 139 3.06 -6.91 4.73
C LEU A 139 3.60 -6.47 3.37
N THR A 140 3.78 -7.41 2.43
CA THR A 140 4.20 -7.08 1.05
C THR A 140 3.12 -6.27 0.33
N ILE A 141 1.85 -6.63 0.49
CA ILE A 141 0.72 -5.88 -0.08
C ILE A 141 0.64 -4.49 0.54
N GLU A 142 0.75 -4.37 1.86
CA GLU A 142 0.76 -3.08 2.56
C GLU A 142 1.92 -2.18 2.11
N LYS A 143 3.09 -2.75 1.85
CA LYS A 143 4.21 -2.00 1.30
C LYS A 143 3.88 -1.35 -0.05
N VAL A 144 3.14 -2.04 -0.91
CA VAL A 144 2.68 -1.49 -2.20
C VAL A 144 1.63 -0.40 -1.98
N ILE A 145 0.68 -0.59 -1.06
CA ILE A 145 -0.33 0.42 -0.71
C ILE A 145 0.34 1.70 -0.20
N LEU A 146 1.27 1.56 0.73
CA LEU A 146 2.00 2.68 1.31
C LEU A 146 2.82 3.43 0.26
N ALA A 147 3.50 2.71 -0.65
CA ALA A 147 4.26 3.33 -1.75
C ALA A 147 3.36 4.13 -2.70
N ASN A 148 2.16 3.61 -3.03
CA ASN A 148 1.18 4.34 -3.84
C ASN A 148 0.68 5.62 -3.14
N TYR A 149 0.50 5.57 -1.83
CA TYR A 149 0.12 6.73 -1.04
C TYR A 149 1.25 7.77 -0.94
N GLU A 150 2.49 7.32 -0.74
CA GLU A 150 3.67 8.20 -0.75
C GLU A 150 3.79 8.95 -2.08
N GLU A 151 3.62 8.27 -3.20
CA GLU A 151 3.62 8.90 -4.53
C GLU A 151 2.49 9.94 -4.68
N LEU A 152 1.31 9.66 -4.14
CA LEU A 152 0.20 10.60 -4.12
C LEU A 152 0.54 11.87 -3.34
N VAL A 153 1.17 11.73 -2.17
CA VAL A 153 1.52 12.88 -1.30
C VAL A 153 2.66 13.70 -1.88
N LEU A 154 3.63 13.06 -2.56
CA LEU A 154 4.77 13.77 -3.17
C LEU A 154 4.38 14.56 -4.42
N LYS A 155 3.26 14.24 -5.08
CA LYS A 155 2.77 14.92 -6.29
C LYS A 155 1.86 16.12 -5.99
N ASN A 156 1.43 16.30 -4.74
CA ASN A 156 0.59 17.42 -4.29
C ASN A 156 1.41 18.42 -3.48
#